data_c3d82557bd8f410a04640f5e5afa3096
#
_entry.id   c3d82557bd8f410a04640f5e5afa3096
#
_cell.length_a   1.000
_cell.length_b   1.000
_cell.length_c   1.000
_cell.angle_alpha   90.00
_cell.angle_beta   90.00
_cell.angle_gamma   90.00
#
_symmetry.space_group_name_H-M   'P 1'
#
loop_
_entity.id
_entity.type
_entity.pdbx_description
1 polymer ?
#
loop_
_entity_poly.entity_id
_entity_poly.type
_entity_poly.pdbx_seq_one_letter_code
_entity_poly.pdbx_strand_id
1 'polypeptide(L)'
;MHLRQRDLTTKSGRVGTLGQSESIGLGIRVVANGAWGFASTDQLTPAGVAGCAAQAVAVARSSALAKKESVQLAAEGTYVDSWQGPCRKDPFEMPLEAQVDLLLRADGEMRKVKGVTLSETDLQFRKIDTWFASSAGSKIHQRRVISGCGIVATSFGKDGIQKRSYPNSFGGQHILGGYELIEAMELLRHAPRVGEEAVRLHSAGQCPEKTGTLILGGSQLGLQIHESVGHPIELDRVLGQEANFAGTSFLTLDKLHNLRYASAIVG
;
A
#
# COMPACT_ATOMS: atom_id res chain seq x y z
N MET A 1 5.08 5.04 16.57
CA MET A 1 4.72 5.46 15.20
C MET A 1 3.76 6.63 15.27
N HIS A 2 3.96 7.62 14.44
CA HIS A 2 3.05 8.75 14.26
C HIS A 2 2.61 8.77 12.79
N LEU A 3 1.31 8.75 12.56
CA LEU A 3 0.70 8.72 11.23
C LEU A 3 -0.19 9.95 11.06
N ARG A 4 0.04 10.71 10.01
CA ARG A 4 -0.90 11.71 9.49
C ARG A 4 -1.42 11.23 8.15
N GLN A 5 -2.71 11.33 7.94
CA GLN A 5 -3.38 10.87 6.72
C GLN A 5 -4.35 11.94 6.24
N ARG A 6 -4.43 12.11 4.91
CA ARG A 6 -5.43 12.94 4.23
C ARG A 6 -5.99 12.18 3.04
N ASP A 7 -7.31 12.07 2.97
CA ASP A 7 -8.04 11.39 1.90
C ASP A 7 -9.07 12.37 1.32
N LEU A 8 -8.95 12.64 0.04
CA LEU A 8 -9.82 13.53 -0.72
C LEU A 8 -10.39 12.78 -1.91
N THR A 9 -11.70 12.87 -2.11
CA THR A 9 -12.34 12.28 -3.30
C THR A 9 -13.35 13.24 -3.90
N THR A 10 -13.54 13.12 -5.21
CA THR A 10 -14.72 13.71 -5.87
C THR A 10 -15.47 12.64 -6.64
N LYS A 11 -16.73 12.90 -6.87
CA LYS A 11 -17.63 12.04 -7.64
C LYS A 11 -18.68 12.87 -8.37
N SER A 12 -18.68 12.79 -9.70
CA SER A 12 -19.62 13.48 -10.58
C SER A 12 -19.76 14.97 -10.26
N GLY A 13 -18.63 15.67 -10.10
CA GLY A 13 -18.56 17.11 -9.88
C GLY A 13 -18.83 17.55 -8.44
N ARG A 14 -18.87 16.61 -7.48
CA ARG A 14 -19.09 16.91 -6.07
C ARG A 14 -17.98 16.35 -5.23
N VAL A 15 -17.58 17.06 -4.17
CA VAL A 15 -16.68 16.54 -3.15
C VAL A 15 -17.38 15.38 -2.44
N GLY A 16 -16.75 14.22 -2.41
CA GLY A 16 -17.22 13.04 -1.72
C GLY A 16 -16.63 12.96 -0.31
N THR A 17 -15.31 12.72 -0.21
CA THR A 17 -14.61 12.64 1.06
C THR A 17 -13.67 13.83 1.20
N LEU A 18 -13.63 14.39 2.38
CA LEU A 18 -12.64 15.37 2.83
C LEU A 18 -12.23 14.96 4.25
N GLY A 19 -11.32 13.98 4.31
CA GLY A 19 -10.87 13.39 5.57
C GLY A 19 -9.44 13.76 5.88
N GLN A 20 -9.17 14.10 7.14
CA GLN A 20 -7.84 14.20 7.70
C GLN A 20 -7.82 13.57 9.08
N SER A 21 -6.83 12.74 9.33
CA SER A 21 -6.64 12.10 10.62
C SER A 21 -5.18 12.12 11.04
N GLU A 22 -4.98 12.05 12.33
CA GLU A 22 -3.67 11.93 12.95
C GLU A 22 -3.75 10.93 14.08
N SER A 23 -2.79 10.03 14.17
CA SER A 23 -2.72 9.02 15.22
C SER A 23 -1.27 8.82 15.65
N ILE A 24 -1.10 8.54 16.94
CA ILE A 24 0.19 8.19 17.51
C ILE A 24 0.02 6.97 18.40
N GLY A 25 1.00 6.08 18.38
CA GLY A 25 0.96 4.89 19.21
C GLY A 25 2.33 4.22 19.34
N LEU A 26 2.45 3.42 20.39
CA LEU A 26 3.61 2.61 20.70
C LEU A 26 3.21 1.13 20.73
N GLY A 27 3.97 0.27 20.05
CA GLY A 27 3.90 -1.17 20.18
C GLY A 27 5.16 -1.71 20.83
N ILE A 28 5.01 -2.58 21.83
CA ILE A 28 6.11 -3.25 22.52
C ILE A 28 6.01 -4.74 22.27
N ARG A 29 7.06 -5.31 21.67
CA ARG A 29 7.21 -6.75 21.46
C ARG A 29 8.35 -7.26 22.33
N VAL A 30 8.13 -8.36 23.05
CA VAL A 30 9.10 -8.96 23.94
C VAL A 30 9.19 -10.47 23.75
N VAL A 31 10.33 -11.04 24.10
CA VAL A 31 10.46 -12.49 24.31
C VAL A 31 10.70 -12.69 25.82
N ALA A 32 9.83 -13.45 26.47
CA ALA A 32 9.99 -13.86 27.85
C ALA A 32 9.64 -15.35 27.99
N ASN A 33 10.44 -16.08 28.77
CA ASN A 33 10.33 -17.53 28.93
C ASN A 33 10.29 -18.29 27.59
N GLY A 34 11.00 -17.77 26.56
CA GLY A 34 11.06 -18.35 25.22
C GLY A 34 9.77 -18.22 24.38
N ALA A 35 8.87 -17.29 24.70
CA ALA A 35 7.67 -17.02 23.91
C ALA A 35 7.50 -15.52 23.64
N TRP A 36 6.81 -15.20 22.54
CA TRP A 36 6.47 -13.85 22.17
C TRP A 36 5.34 -13.28 23.00
N GLY A 37 5.45 -11.99 23.34
CA GLY A 37 4.34 -11.17 23.81
C GLY A 37 4.36 -9.82 23.11
N PHE A 38 3.17 -9.27 22.94
CA PHE A 38 2.97 -7.95 22.34
C PHE A 38 1.87 -7.20 23.09
N ALA A 39 2.09 -5.91 23.25
CA ALA A 39 1.06 -4.97 23.68
C ALA A 39 1.26 -3.63 22.98
N SER A 40 0.22 -2.83 22.88
CA SER A 40 0.26 -1.49 22.31
C SER A 40 -0.51 -0.49 23.15
N THR A 41 -0.13 0.79 23.03
CA THR A 41 -0.78 1.90 23.73
C THR A 41 -0.63 3.18 22.92
N ASP A 42 -1.63 4.05 23.05
CA ASP A 42 -1.58 5.46 22.63
C ASP A 42 -1.21 6.40 23.80
N GLN A 43 -1.13 5.87 25.02
CA GLN A 43 -0.78 6.61 26.23
C GLN A 43 0.75 6.73 26.34
N LEU A 44 1.33 7.74 25.68
CA LEU A 44 2.79 7.96 25.62
C LEU A 44 3.34 8.68 26.87
N THR A 45 2.79 8.41 28.03
CA THR A 45 3.34 8.82 29.31
C THR A 45 4.29 7.75 29.85
N PRO A 46 5.23 8.08 30.76
CA PRO A 46 6.07 7.07 31.39
C PRO A 46 5.29 5.91 32.02
N ALA A 47 4.14 6.22 32.69
CA ALA A 47 3.27 5.21 33.30
C ALA A 47 2.58 4.34 32.24
N GLY A 48 2.06 4.93 31.15
CA GLY A 48 1.43 4.22 30.06
C GLY A 48 2.40 3.29 29.34
N VAL A 49 3.63 3.75 29.07
CA VAL A 49 4.69 2.94 28.46
C VAL A 49 5.10 1.79 29.38
N ALA A 50 5.29 2.04 30.68
CA ALA A 50 5.60 1.00 31.65
C ALA A 50 4.50 -0.05 31.76
N GLY A 51 3.22 0.38 31.80
CA GLY A 51 2.06 -0.51 31.81
C GLY A 51 1.99 -1.38 30.54
N CYS A 52 2.22 -0.79 29.37
CA CYS A 52 2.28 -1.51 28.10
C CYS A 52 3.39 -2.56 28.10
N ALA A 53 4.59 -2.22 28.61
CA ALA A 53 5.69 -3.16 28.71
C ALA A 53 5.37 -4.34 29.66
N ALA A 54 4.79 -4.05 30.81
CA ALA A 54 4.35 -5.08 31.76
C ALA A 54 3.31 -6.03 31.13
N GLN A 55 2.35 -5.48 30.40
CA GLN A 55 1.35 -6.27 29.69
C GLN A 55 2.00 -7.16 28.62
N ALA A 56 2.92 -6.63 27.80
CA ALA A 56 3.63 -7.43 26.80
C ALA A 56 4.38 -8.61 27.44
N VAL A 57 5.04 -8.38 28.58
CA VAL A 57 5.71 -9.44 29.36
C VAL A 57 4.73 -10.47 29.91
N ALA A 58 3.57 -10.04 30.43
CA ALA A 58 2.53 -10.94 30.92
C ALA A 58 1.99 -11.83 29.80
N VAL A 59 1.73 -11.26 28.63
CA VAL A 59 1.32 -12.02 27.42
C VAL A 59 2.38 -13.04 27.05
N ALA A 60 3.66 -12.66 26.99
CA ALA A 60 4.74 -13.59 26.67
C ALA A 60 4.82 -14.78 27.64
N ARG A 61 4.71 -14.50 28.95
CA ARG A 61 4.72 -15.55 29.99
C ARG A 61 3.54 -16.50 29.87
N SER A 62 2.34 -15.98 29.57
CA SER A 62 1.15 -16.81 29.33
C SER A 62 1.30 -17.66 28.07
N SER A 63 1.81 -17.09 26.97
CA SER A 63 2.09 -17.80 25.72
C SER A 63 3.13 -18.91 25.91
N ALA A 64 4.07 -18.73 26.82
CA ALA A 64 5.10 -19.73 27.13
C ALA A 64 4.52 -21.05 27.68
N LEU A 65 3.33 -21.04 28.25
CA LEU A 65 2.65 -22.24 28.75
C LEU A 65 2.19 -23.19 27.62
N ALA A 66 1.92 -22.63 26.42
CA ALA A 66 1.45 -23.37 25.28
C ALA A 66 2.49 -23.54 24.15
N LYS A 67 3.71 -22.97 24.33
CA LYS A 67 4.74 -23.05 23.30
C LYS A 67 5.21 -24.49 23.07
N LYS A 68 5.44 -24.85 21.83
CA LYS A 68 6.07 -26.12 21.43
C LYS A 68 7.59 -25.99 21.45
N GLU A 69 8.10 -24.85 20.98
CA GLU A 69 9.52 -24.56 20.87
C GLU A 69 9.80 -23.16 21.41
N SER A 70 11.02 -22.93 21.89
CA SER A 70 11.44 -21.61 22.33
C SER A 70 11.84 -20.75 21.16
N VAL A 71 11.42 -19.48 21.19
CA VAL A 71 11.83 -18.47 20.22
C VAL A 71 13.35 -18.32 20.23
N GLN A 72 13.94 -18.43 19.06
CA GLN A 72 15.36 -18.15 18.81
C GLN A 72 15.44 -16.87 17.98
N LEU A 73 16.03 -15.82 18.51
CA LEU A 73 16.28 -14.59 17.78
C LEU A 73 17.57 -14.73 16.98
N ALA A 74 17.55 -14.28 15.72
CA ALA A 74 18.78 -14.14 14.94
C ALA A 74 19.72 -13.13 15.59
N ALA A 75 21.03 -13.34 15.42
CA ALA A 75 22.02 -12.35 15.82
C ALA A 75 21.87 -11.11 14.92
N GLU A 76 21.62 -9.96 15.52
CA GLU A 76 21.46 -8.70 14.83
C GLU A 76 22.57 -7.70 15.22
N GLY A 77 22.98 -6.88 14.26
CA GLY A 77 23.83 -5.71 14.52
C GLY A 77 23.06 -4.62 15.26
N THR A 78 23.78 -3.75 15.95
CA THR A 78 23.23 -2.54 16.56
C THR A 78 23.31 -1.38 15.57
N TYR A 79 22.20 -0.72 15.32
CA TYR A 79 22.10 0.40 14.39
C TYR A 79 21.53 1.62 15.10
N VAL A 80 22.21 2.75 14.95
CA VAL A 80 21.75 4.05 15.43
C VAL A 80 21.74 4.98 14.22
N ASP A 81 20.56 5.18 13.65
CA ASP A 81 20.46 5.87 12.36
C ASP A 81 19.10 6.59 12.20
N SER A 82 19.05 7.50 11.23
CA SER A 82 17.85 8.21 10.83
C SER A 82 17.76 8.26 9.31
N TRP A 83 16.61 7.92 8.80
CA TRP A 83 16.33 7.96 7.37
C TRP A 83 15.06 8.74 7.05
N GLN A 84 15.12 9.54 5.98
CA GLN A 84 13.98 10.25 5.45
C GLN A 84 13.82 9.92 3.97
N GLY A 85 12.62 9.46 3.59
CA GLY A 85 12.26 9.26 2.19
C GLY A 85 12.24 10.56 1.39
N PRO A 86 12.37 10.50 0.05
CA PRO A 86 12.33 11.67 -0.80
C PRO A 86 10.98 12.39 -0.64
N CYS A 87 11.01 13.70 -0.42
CA CYS A 87 9.83 14.55 -0.36
C CYS A 87 10.30 16.00 -0.57
N ARG A 88 9.98 16.58 -1.72
CA ARG A 88 10.32 17.98 -2.05
C ARG A 88 9.21 18.94 -1.65
N LYS A 89 7.94 18.51 -1.77
CA LYS A 89 6.77 19.32 -1.41
C LYS A 89 5.91 18.50 -0.46
N ASP A 90 5.87 18.87 0.81
CA ASP A 90 5.02 18.17 1.80
C ASP A 90 3.55 18.38 1.42
N PRO A 91 2.77 17.32 1.15
CA PRO A 91 1.38 17.44 0.75
C PRO A 91 0.48 18.01 1.86
N PHE A 92 0.92 17.96 3.11
CA PHE A 92 0.18 18.52 4.24
C PHE A 92 0.39 20.05 4.39
N GLU A 93 1.42 20.61 3.75
CA GLU A 93 1.65 22.04 3.66
C GLU A 93 0.97 22.67 2.44
N MET A 94 0.49 21.86 1.49
CA MET A 94 -0.25 22.36 0.34
C MET A 94 -1.65 22.80 0.76
N PRO A 95 -2.16 23.94 0.23
CA PRO A 95 -3.51 24.40 0.49
C PRO A 95 -4.54 23.32 0.13
N LEU A 96 -5.47 23.05 1.05
CA LEU A 96 -6.51 22.03 0.86
C LEU A 96 -7.41 22.37 -0.34
N GLU A 97 -7.72 23.65 -0.48
CA GLU A 97 -8.53 24.18 -1.58
C GLU A 97 -7.90 23.91 -2.95
N ALA A 98 -6.57 24.05 -3.06
CA ALA A 98 -5.86 23.74 -4.30
C ALA A 98 -5.89 22.24 -4.64
N GLN A 99 -5.83 21.37 -3.64
CA GLN A 99 -5.95 19.92 -3.81
C GLN A 99 -7.36 19.53 -4.25
N VAL A 100 -8.38 20.11 -3.65
CA VAL A 100 -9.79 19.88 -4.02
C VAL A 100 -10.08 20.44 -5.42
N ASP A 101 -9.58 21.65 -5.75
CA ASP A 101 -9.75 22.25 -7.08
C ASP A 101 -9.15 21.36 -8.18
N LEU A 102 -7.96 20.80 -7.97
CA LEU A 102 -7.34 19.87 -8.91
C LEU A 102 -8.28 18.69 -9.20
N LEU A 103 -8.86 18.09 -8.16
CA LEU A 103 -9.77 16.95 -8.30
C LEU A 103 -11.06 17.34 -9.03
N LEU A 104 -11.69 18.45 -8.65
CA LEU A 104 -12.93 18.90 -9.29
C LEU A 104 -12.71 19.26 -10.77
N ARG A 105 -11.56 19.84 -11.10
CA ARG A 105 -11.21 20.14 -12.50
C ARG A 105 -10.98 18.86 -13.29
N ALA A 106 -10.24 17.89 -12.76
CA ALA A 106 -10.02 16.59 -13.43
C ALA A 106 -11.35 15.82 -13.63
N ASP A 107 -12.21 15.82 -12.62
CA ASP A 107 -13.58 15.31 -12.70
C ASP A 107 -14.36 16.02 -13.80
N GLY A 108 -14.31 17.36 -13.84
CA GLY A 108 -14.95 18.18 -14.85
C GLY A 108 -14.49 17.87 -16.28
N GLU A 109 -13.17 17.69 -16.49
CA GLU A 109 -12.64 17.33 -17.80
C GLU A 109 -13.14 15.96 -18.30
N MET A 110 -13.22 14.95 -17.43
CA MET A 110 -13.82 13.66 -17.80
C MET A 110 -15.31 13.78 -18.17
N ARG A 111 -16.07 14.60 -17.43
CA ARG A 111 -17.51 14.79 -17.65
C ARG A 111 -17.86 15.57 -18.91
N LYS A 112 -16.93 16.35 -19.48
CA LYS A 112 -17.14 16.98 -20.79
C LYS A 112 -17.23 15.97 -21.92
N VAL A 113 -16.71 14.75 -21.73
CA VAL A 113 -16.77 13.69 -22.73
C VAL A 113 -18.17 13.10 -22.77
N LYS A 114 -18.84 13.25 -23.92
CA LYS A 114 -20.21 12.71 -24.12
C LYS A 114 -20.19 11.19 -23.98
N GLY A 115 -21.03 10.66 -23.08
CA GLY A 115 -21.13 9.23 -22.81
C GLY A 115 -20.45 8.80 -21.49
N VAL A 116 -19.65 9.66 -20.87
CA VAL A 116 -19.23 9.44 -19.48
C VAL A 116 -20.42 9.65 -18.56
N THR A 117 -20.76 8.62 -17.79
CA THR A 117 -21.92 8.62 -16.91
C THR A 117 -21.53 8.92 -15.46
N LEU A 118 -20.32 8.46 -15.05
CA LEU A 118 -19.79 8.66 -13.72
C LEU A 118 -18.30 8.98 -13.83
N SER A 119 -17.87 9.95 -13.07
CA SER A 119 -16.46 10.31 -12.89
C SER A 119 -16.10 10.27 -11.41
N GLU A 120 -14.93 9.75 -11.10
CA GLU A 120 -14.40 9.66 -9.74
C GLU A 120 -12.91 10.08 -9.75
N THR A 121 -12.52 10.81 -8.73
CA THR A 121 -11.11 11.20 -8.54
C THR A 121 -10.72 11.08 -7.08
N ASP A 122 -9.46 10.81 -6.82
CA ASP A 122 -8.93 10.73 -5.46
C ASP A 122 -7.52 11.30 -5.32
N LEU A 123 -7.24 11.80 -4.12
CA LEU A 123 -5.90 12.06 -3.60
C LEU A 123 -5.78 11.43 -2.22
N GLN A 124 -4.66 10.77 -1.99
CA GLN A 124 -4.35 10.16 -0.71
C GLN A 124 -2.93 10.48 -0.30
N PHE A 125 -2.77 10.94 0.94
CA PHE A 125 -1.46 11.27 1.49
C PHE A 125 -1.28 10.62 2.85
N ARG A 126 -0.09 10.05 3.07
CA ARG A 126 0.32 9.49 4.36
C ARG A 126 1.71 10.00 4.71
N LYS A 127 1.85 10.58 5.90
CA LYS A 127 3.14 10.94 6.49
C LYS A 127 3.34 10.10 7.73
N ILE A 128 4.37 9.29 7.71
CA ILE A 128 4.61 8.25 8.71
C ILE A 128 5.98 8.49 9.32
N ASP A 129 6.02 8.81 10.61
CA ASP A 129 7.22 8.81 11.42
C ASP A 129 7.23 7.54 12.28
N THR A 130 8.28 6.75 12.14
CA THR A 130 8.47 5.51 12.90
C THR A 130 9.77 5.61 13.69
N TRP A 131 9.69 5.41 14.99
CA TRP A 131 10.85 5.25 15.88
C TRP A 131 10.91 3.79 16.33
N PHE A 132 12.04 3.18 16.14
CA PHE A 132 12.33 1.82 16.59
C PHE A 132 13.46 1.85 17.60
N ALA A 133 13.32 1.07 18.67
CA ALA A 133 14.38 0.82 19.62
C ALA A 133 14.36 -0.65 20.05
N SER A 134 15.53 -1.25 20.24
CA SER A 134 15.66 -2.62 20.72
C SER A 134 16.57 -2.72 21.94
N SER A 135 16.43 -3.80 22.69
CA SER A 135 17.31 -4.11 23.83
C SER A 135 18.76 -4.41 23.39
N ALA A 136 18.98 -4.70 22.10
CA ALA A 136 20.32 -4.83 21.51
C ALA A 136 21.00 -3.46 21.27
N GLY A 137 20.32 -2.34 21.59
CA GLY A 137 20.87 -0.99 21.49
C GLY A 137 20.53 -0.24 20.20
N SER A 138 19.82 -0.84 19.27
CA SER A 138 19.39 -0.15 18.05
C SER A 138 18.41 0.97 18.38
N LYS A 139 18.56 2.12 17.67
CA LYS A 139 17.67 3.29 17.70
C LYS A 139 17.56 3.84 16.31
N ILE A 140 16.41 3.67 15.68
CA ILE A 140 16.20 4.03 14.28
C ILE A 140 14.99 4.95 14.19
N HIS A 141 15.15 6.07 13.47
CA HIS A 141 14.05 6.93 13.08
C HIS A 141 13.86 6.89 11.56
N GLN A 142 12.64 6.69 11.12
CA GLN A 142 12.29 6.71 9.69
C GLN A 142 11.12 7.62 9.46
N ARG A 143 11.25 8.52 8.47
CA ARG A 143 10.16 9.34 7.95
C ARG A 143 9.84 8.98 6.52
N ARG A 144 8.57 8.69 6.26
CA ARG A 144 8.05 8.39 4.92
C ARG A 144 6.88 9.29 4.61
N VAL A 145 6.88 9.87 3.40
CA VAL A 145 5.72 10.52 2.82
C VAL A 145 5.30 9.69 1.62
N ILE A 146 4.04 9.32 1.56
CA ILE A 146 3.46 8.58 0.44
C ILE A 146 2.34 9.44 -0.13
N SER A 147 2.42 9.70 -1.43
CA SER A 147 1.42 10.45 -2.18
C SER A 147 0.80 9.56 -3.24
N GLY A 148 -0.53 9.60 -3.35
CA GLY A 148 -1.27 8.86 -4.33
C GLY A 148 -2.39 9.67 -4.95
N CYS A 149 -2.71 9.35 -6.20
CA CYS A 149 -3.86 9.91 -6.89
C CYS A 149 -4.41 8.96 -7.94
N GLY A 150 -5.69 9.16 -8.27
CA GLY A 150 -6.36 8.45 -9.34
C GLY A 150 -7.52 9.22 -9.93
N ILE A 151 -7.81 8.92 -11.20
CA ILE A 151 -9.02 9.36 -11.89
C ILE A 151 -9.66 8.17 -12.60
N VAL A 152 -10.98 8.09 -12.55
CA VAL A 152 -11.77 6.99 -13.14
C VAL A 152 -12.96 7.57 -13.89
N ALA A 153 -13.11 7.19 -15.15
CA ALA A 153 -14.33 7.43 -15.92
C ALA A 153 -15.10 6.12 -16.12
N THR A 154 -16.42 6.19 -15.92
CA THR A 154 -17.34 5.08 -16.16
C THR A 154 -18.37 5.50 -17.19
N SER A 155 -18.63 4.62 -18.15
CA SER A 155 -19.66 4.77 -19.17
C SER A 155 -20.64 3.59 -19.11
N PHE A 156 -21.95 3.87 -19.12
CA PHE A 156 -23.00 2.86 -19.20
C PHE A 156 -23.51 2.78 -20.63
N GLY A 157 -23.53 1.59 -21.19
CA GLY A 157 -24.04 1.31 -22.52
C GLY A 157 -25.00 0.12 -22.54
N LYS A 158 -25.53 -0.22 -23.72
CA LYS A 158 -26.45 -1.35 -23.90
C LYS A 158 -25.77 -2.69 -23.50
N ASP A 159 -24.44 -2.78 -23.68
CA ASP A 159 -23.63 -3.98 -23.46
C ASP A 159 -22.98 -3.98 -22.07
N GLY A 160 -23.44 -3.14 -21.15
CA GLY A 160 -22.98 -3.11 -19.76
C GLY A 160 -22.17 -1.86 -19.39
N ILE A 161 -21.26 -2.02 -18.45
CA ILE A 161 -20.48 -0.95 -17.83
C ILE A 161 -19.04 -1.03 -18.33
N GLN A 162 -18.51 0.08 -18.83
CA GLN A 162 -17.10 0.21 -19.20
C GLN A 162 -16.41 1.23 -18.30
N LYS A 163 -15.18 0.93 -17.89
CA LYS A 163 -14.37 1.80 -17.03
C LYS A 163 -12.95 1.97 -17.58
N ARG A 164 -12.43 3.17 -17.45
CA ARG A 164 -11.00 3.45 -17.64
C ARG A 164 -10.51 4.30 -16.49
N SER A 165 -9.24 4.11 -16.14
CA SER A 165 -8.59 4.82 -15.06
C SER A 165 -7.18 5.25 -15.44
N TYR A 166 -6.66 6.19 -14.68
CA TYR A 166 -5.29 6.69 -14.78
C TYR A 166 -4.82 7.11 -13.36
N PRO A 167 -3.53 6.92 -13.00
CA PRO A 167 -2.43 6.39 -13.83
C PRO A 167 -2.45 4.87 -14.01
N ASN A 168 -3.11 4.11 -13.15
CA ASN A 168 -3.15 2.65 -13.21
C ASN A 168 -4.57 2.10 -13.39
N SER A 169 -4.66 0.80 -13.68
CA SER A 169 -5.91 0.08 -13.93
C SER A 169 -6.84 -0.02 -12.72
N PHE A 170 -6.33 0.15 -11.50
CA PHE A 170 -7.11 0.15 -10.24
C PHE A 170 -7.40 1.57 -9.72
N GLY A 171 -7.46 2.55 -10.61
CA GLY A 171 -7.89 3.90 -10.27
C GLY A 171 -6.85 4.76 -9.59
N GLY A 172 -5.59 4.35 -9.53
CA GLY A 172 -4.59 5.20 -8.89
C GLY A 172 -3.21 4.61 -8.78
N GLN A 173 -2.29 5.42 -8.33
CA GLN A 173 -0.92 5.02 -8.01
C GLN A 173 -0.46 5.73 -6.75
N HIS A 174 0.20 4.99 -5.85
CA HIS A 174 0.78 5.50 -4.62
C HIS A 174 2.29 5.30 -4.65
N ILE A 175 3.03 6.37 -4.42
CA ILE A 175 4.50 6.39 -4.53
C ILE A 175 5.08 7.07 -3.30
N LEU A 176 6.25 6.61 -2.87
CA LEU A 176 7.04 7.26 -1.83
C LEU A 176 7.57 8.60 -2.37
N GLY A 177 7.08 9.69 -1.83
CA GLY A 177 7.42 11.06 -2.23
C GLY A 177 6.33 12.04 -1.87
N GLY A 178 6.57 13.32 -2.14
CA GLY A 178 5.68 14.42 -1.81
C GLY A 178 4.68 14.76 -2.93
N TYR A 179 4.09 15.95 -2.83
CA TYR A 179 3.08 16.48 -3.77
C TYR A 179 3.62 16.66 -5.19
N GLU A 180 4.93 16.81 -5.36
CA GLU A 180 5.58 16.84 -6.68
C GLU A 180 5.26 15.60 -7.56
N LEU A 181 4.92 14.47 -6.94
CA LEU A 181 4.51 13.27 -7.68
C LEU A 181 3.10 13.42 -8.26
N ILE A 182 2.20 14.09 -7.54
CA ILE A 182 0.86 14.39 -8.04
C ILE A 182 0.94 15.34 -9.24
N GLU A 183 1.79 16.37 -9.15
CA GLU A 183 2.03 17.29 -10.25
C GLU A 183 2.58 16.57 -11.49
N ALA A 184 3.54 15.64 -11.30
CA ALA A 184 4.13 14.86 -12.38
C ALA A 184 3.15 13.90 -13.08
N MET A 185 2.06 13.52 -12.42
CA MET A 185 1.02 12.67 -13.02
C MET A 185 0.08 13.44 -13.95
N GLU A 186 0.11 14.77 -14.00
CA GLU A 186 -0.63 15.62 -14.96
C GLU A 186 -2.09 15.19 -15.14
N LEU A 187 -2.84 14.96 -14.04
CA LEU A 187 -4.21 14.40 -14.07
C LEU A 187 -5.14 15.12 -15.06
N LEU A 188 -5.05 16.47 -15.11
CA LEU A 188 -5.89 17.30 -16.01
C LEU A 188 -5.62 16.99 -17.48
N ARG A 189 -4.37 16.71 -17.84
CA ARG A 189 -3.98 16.35 -19.21
C ARG A 189 -4.55 15.01 -19.63
N HIS A 190 -4.62 14.06 -18.70
CA HIS A 190 -5.08 12.70 -18.98
C HIS A 190 -6.59 12.51 -18.83
N ALA A 191 -7.29 13.38 -18.11
CA ALA A 191 -8.71 13.24 -17.82
C ALA A 191 -9.60 13.10 -19.06
N PRO A 192 -9.47 13.92 -20.13
CA PRO A 192 -10.27 13.74 -21.34
C PRO A 192 -10.07 12.38 -21.99
N ARG A 193 -8.81 11.95 -22.13
CA ARG A 193 -8.46 10.65 -22.72
C ARG A 193 -9.09 9.49 -21.94
N VAL A 194 -9.07 9.53 -20.60
CA VAL A 194 -9.68 8.49 -19.75
C VAL A 194 -11.19 8.40 -20.01
N GLY A 195 -11.86 9.54 -20.15
CA GLY A 195 -13.27 9.60 -20.51
C GLY A 195 -13.55 9.02 -21.92
N GLU A 196 -12.77 9.44 -22.92
CA GLU A 196 -12.91 8.98 -24.31
C GLU A 196 -12.68 7.47 -24.44
N GLU A 197 -11.66 6.94 -23.78
CA GLU A 197 -11.36 5.51 -23.78
C GLU A 197 -12.48 4.70 -23.12
N ALA A 198 -13.04 5.16 -21.99
CA ALA A 198 -14.18 4.49 -21.34
C ALA A 198 -15.39 4.38 -22.28
N VAL A 199 -15.69 5.43 -23.03
CA VAL A 199 -16.79 5.43 -24.01
C VAL A 199 -16.47 4.54 -25.22
N ARG A 200 -15.25 4.61 -25.75
CA ARG A 200 -14.81 3.80 -26.90
C ARG A 200 -14.88 2.30 -26.66
N LEU A 201 -14.72 1.85 -25.41
CA LEU A 201 -14.80 0.43 -25.08
C LEU A 201 -16.13 -0.22 -25.46
N HIS A 202 -17.24 0.54 -25.53
CA HIS A 202 -18.55 0.03 -25.98
C HIS A 202 -18.57 -0.37 -27.46
N SER A 203 -17.67 0.18 -28.27
CA SER A 203 -17.52 -0.15 -29.70
C SER A 203 -16.28 -1.02 -29.99
N ALA A 204 -15.54 -1.42 -28.97
CA ALA A 204 -14.39 -2.28 -29.13
C ALA A 204 -14.83 -3.71 -29.48
N GLY A 205 -14.12 -4.33 -30.45
CA GLY A 205 -14.32 -5.74 -30.76
C GLY A 205 -13.93 -6.66 -29.59
N GLN A 206 -14.53 -7.82 -29.54
CA GLN A 206 -14.14 -8.84 -28.58
C GLN A 206 -12.71 -9.32 -28.83
N CYS A 207 -11.98 -9.56 -27.75
CA CYS A 207 -10.64 -10.14 -27.88
C CYS A 207 -10.75 -11.54 -28.51
N PRO A 208 -10.03 -11.82 -29.60
CA PRO A 208 -10.11 -13.13 -30.26
C PRO A 208 -9.48 -14.22 -29.42
N GLU A 209 -10.08 -15.41 -29.42
CA GLU A 209 -9.46 -16.62 -28.86
C GLU A 209 -8.37 -17.10 -29.81
N LYS A 210 -7.12 -16.97 -29.38
CA LYS A 210 -5.97 -17.44 -30.18
C LYS A 210 -4.76 -17.72 -29.29
N THR A 211 -3.88 -18.59 -29.78
CA THR A 211 -2.53 -18.74 -29.23
C THR A 211 -1.60 -17.71 -29.86
N GLY A 212 -0.81 -17.02 -29.07
CA GLY A 212 0.12 -16.01 -29.55
C GLY A 212 1.02 -15.45 -28.45
N THR A 213 1.88 -14.53 -28.83
CA THR A 213 2.72 -13.79 -27.88
C THR A 213 1.88 -12.79 -27.11
N LEU A 214 1.98 -12.82 -25.77
CA LEU A 214 1.32 -11.88 -24.87
C LEU A 214 2.34 -10.87 -24.35
N ILE A 215 2.04 -9.59 -24.53
CA ILE A 215 2.80 -8.47 -23.96
C ILE A 215 1.93 -7.80 -22.90
N LEU A 216 2.36 -7.86 -21.64
CA LEU A 216 1.64 -7.29 -20.51
C LEU A 216 2.25 -5.94 -20.11
N GLY A 217 1.41 -4.94 -19.91
CA GLY A 217 1.83 -3.68 -19.28
C GLY A 217 2.19 -3.89 -17.81
N GLY A 218 3.09 -3.06 -17.25
CA GLY A 218 3.60 -3.20 -15.89
C GLY A 218 2.53 -3.23 -14.81
N SER A 219 1.46 -2.42 -14.93
CA SER A 219 0.36 -2.41 -13.97
C SER A 219 -0.48 -3.71 -13.98
N GLN A 220 -0.60 -4.37 -15.13
CA GLN A 220 -1.25 -5.67 -15.22
C GLN A 220 -0.33 -6.79 -14.72
N LEU A 221 0.95 -6.73 -15.09
CA LEU A 221 1.95 -7.71 -14.68
C LEU A 221 2.22 -7.67 -13.17
N GLY A 222 2.09 -6.49 -12.55
CA GLY A 222 2.32 -6.29 -11.12
C GLY A 222 1.49 -7.22 -10.25
N LEU A 223 0.20 -7.41 -10.57
CA LEU A 223 -0.66 -8.35 -9.84
C LEU A 223 -0.21 -9.81 -10.04
N GLN A 224 0.17 -10.18 -11.26
CA GLN A 224 0.67 -11.53 -11.54
C GLN A 224 1.95 -11.84 -10.77
N ILE A 225 2.88 -10.88 -10.69
CA ILE A 225 4.11 -11.03 -9.89
C ILE A 225 3.79 -11.12 -8.40
N HIS A 226 2.84 -10.30 -7.90
CA HIS A 226 2.39 -10.34 -6.51
C HIS A 226 1.92 -11.74 -6.11
N GLU A 227 1.03 -12.33 -6.91
CA GLU A 227 0.46 -13.66 -6.63
C GLU A 227 1.46 -14.80 -6.86
N SER A 228 2.24 -14.74 -7.93
CA SER A 228 3.09 -15.86 -8.35
C SER A 228 4.48 -15.85 -7.71
N VAL A 229 4.97 -14.73 -7.25
CA VAL A 229 6.29 -14.57 -6.63
C VAL A 229 6.17 -14.02 -5.22
N GLY A 230 5.44 -12.92 -5.02
CA GLY A 230 5.33 -12.24 -3.74
C GLY A 230 4.86 -13.15 -2.63
N HIS A 231 3.74 -13.79 -2.79
CA HIS A 231 3.20 -14.73 -1.80
C HIS A 231 4.02 -15.99 -1.62
N PRO A 232 4.54 -16.65 -2.68
CA PRO A 232 5.38 -17.83 -2.49
C PRO A 232 6.68 -17.60 -1.70
N ILE A 233 7.24 -16.40 -1.69
CA ILE A 233 8.46 -16.09 -0.92
C ILE A 233 8.19 -15.65 0.54
N GLU A 234 6.93 -15.55 0.96
CA GLU A 234 6.59 -15.29 2.36
C GLU A 234 7.10 -16.43 3.25
N LEU A 235 7.95 -16.08 4.22
CA LEU A 235 8.68 -17.08 5.00
C LEU A 235 7.76 -17.99 5.83
N ASP A 236 6.68 -17.46 6.35
CA ASP A 236 5.66 -18.21 7.08
C ASP A 236 4.96 -19.26 6.20
N ARG A 237 4.71 -18.96 4.91
CA ARG A 237 4.23 -19.94 3.92
C ARG A 237 5.29 -20.98 3.57
N VAL A 238 6.53 -20.55 3.38
CA VAL A 238 7.68 -21.45 3.13
C VAL A 238 7.87 -22.44 4.29
N LEU A 239 7.71 -21.97 5.53
CA LEU A 239 7.81 -22.78 6.74
C LEU A 239 6.50 -23.55 7.09
N GLY A 240 5.42 -23.34 6.33
CA GLY A 240 4.13 -23.99 6.56
C GLY A 240 3.36 -23.45 7.78
N GLN A 241 3.74 -22.30 8.34
CA GLN A 241 3.12 -21.74 9.54
C GLN A 241 1.71 -21.17 9.26
N GLU A 242 1.41 -20.83 8.01
CA GLU A 242 0.10 -20.31 7.58
C GLU A 242 -0.75 -21.34 6.82
N ALA A 243 -0.42 -22.62 6.87
CA ALA A 243 -1.09 -23.66 6.10
C ALA A 243 -2.62 -23.67 6.25
N ASN A 244 -3.13 -23.33 7.43
CA ASN A 244 -4.56 -23.32 7.73
C ASN A 244 -5.30 -22.05 7.29
N PHE A 245 -4.57 -20.98 6.93
CA PHE A 245 -5.15 -19.67 6.60
C PHE A 245 -4.84 -19.27 5.17
N ALA A 246 -3.56 -19.10 4.84
CA ALA A 246 -3.11 -18.56 3.56
C ALA A 246 -2.46 -19.64 2.66
N GLY A 247 -2.37 -20.87 3.13
CA GLY A 247 -1.76 -21.97 2.39
C GLY A 247 -0.25 -22.10 2.61
N THR A 248 0.37 -22.94 1.80
CA THR A 248 1.80 -23.20 1.80
C THR A 248 2.45 -22.68 0.53
N SER A 249 3.78 -22.75 0.46
CA SER A 249 4.56 -22.40 -0.72
C SER A 249 5.07 -23.64 -1.45
N PHE A 250 5.25 -23.51 -2.77
CA PHE A 250 6.04 -24.46 -3.54
C PHE A 250 7.56 -24.31 -3.29
N LEU A 251 7.98 -23.15 -2.74
CA LEU A 251 9.34 -22.89 -2.29
C LEU A 251 9.50 -23.49 -0.90
N THR A 252 10.32 -24.49 -0.76
CA THR A 252 10.60 -25.18 0.50
C THR A 252 12.09 -25.09 0.83
N LEU A 253 12.48 -25.27 2.09
CA LEU A 253 13.87 -25.08 2.52
C LEU A 253 14.87 -26.01 1.82
N ASP A 254 14.45 -27.21 1.40
CA ASP A 254 15.26 -28.15 0.64
C ASP A 254 15.66 -27.64 -0.75
N LYS A 255 14.92 -26.63 -1.27
CA LYS A 255 15.22 -26.00 -2.55
C LYS A 255 16.13 -24.77 -2.42
N LEU A 256 16.52 -24.40 -1.21
CA LEU A 256 17.40 -23.26 -0.99
C LEU A 256 18.71 -23.45 -1.77
N HIS A 257 19.18 -22.39 -2.43
CA HIS A 257 20.31 -22.37 -3.35
C HIS A 257 20.13 -23.19 -4.65
N ASN A 258 18.94 -23.75 -4.90
CA ASN A 258 18.63 -24.49 -6.11
C ASN A 258 17.28 -24.04 -6.71
N LEU A 259 17.02 -22.73 -6.70
CA LEU A 259 15.80 -22.14 -7.19
C LEU A 259 15.96 -21.77 -8.68
N ARG A 260 15.29 -22.54 -9.58
CA ARG A 260 15.32 -22.31 -11.03
C ARG A 260 13.89 -22.40 -11.57
N TYR A 261 13.09 -21.35 -11.27
CA TYR A 261 11.68 -21.28 -11.64
C TYR A 261 11.38 -20.28 -12.75
N ALA A 262 12.35 -19.46 -13.13
CA ALA A 262 12.21 -18.49 -14.19
C ALA A 262 13.07 -18.86 -15.42
N SER A 263 12.79 -18.22 -16.55
CA SER A 263 13.63 -18.34 -17.74
C SER A 263 15.00 -17.70 -17.52
N ALA A 264 15.98 -18.04 -18.36
CA ALA A 264 17.32 -17.47 -18.32
C ALA A 264 17.35 -15.92 -18.51
N ILE A 265 16.25 -15.33 -18.95
CA ILE A 265 16.11 -13.86 -19.12
C ILE A 265 15.70 -13.19 -17.82
N VAL A 266 15.00 -13.90 -16.93
CA VAL A 266 14.37 -13.35 -15.71
C VAL A 266 14.99 -13.91 -14.44
N GLY A 267 15.57 -15.10 -14.47
CA GLY A 267 16.09 -15.83 -13.32
C GLY A 267 17.54 -15.66 -13.02
#